data_56fc156e9083d5eb268495ee86db3955
#
_entry.id   56fc156e9083d5eb268495ee86db3955
#
_cell.length_a   1.000
_cell.length_b   1.000
_cell.length_c   1.000
_cell.angle_alpha   90.00
_cell.angle_beta   90.00
_cell.angle_gamma   90.00
#
_symmetry.space_group_name_H-M   'P 1'
#
loop_
_entity.id
_entity.type
_entity.pdbx_description
1 polymer ?
#
loop_
_entity_poly.entity_id
_entity_poly.type
_entity_poly.pdbx_seq_one_letter_code
_entity_poly.pdbx_strand_id
1 'polypeptide(L)'
;KSLSNVTAIGERFEIVNLALNTPNSEFGGVVQGDNFIFAAVKKKPNLFDKTYKWNNEGYLNLVSIPLKNINTKDSIVSYFSKELKSPMHESNAVFTRDGKTMYFTRNNYSNGKRGKDTNKISNIQIYRAELLNDKWTNVMSLPFNSPEYSVEHPALSPDEKTLYFSSDMPGSIGSFDIFSVSVDGLTYGVPTNLGENINTPKREQFPFVSKNNQLYFSSNGLEGYGALDIFVSDIHNNSYSKASNVGLPVNS
;
A
#
# COMPACT_ATOMS: atom_id res chain seq x y z
N LYS A 1 -15.65 -20.50 -14.47
CA LYS A 1 -15.83 -19.16 -15.09
C LYS A 1 -15.07 -19.15 -16.39
N SER A 2 -15.72 -18.73 -17.49
CA SER A 2 -15.07 -18.63 -18.81
C SER A 2 -14.19 -17.38 -18.82
N LEU A 3 -12.88 -17.56 -19.00
CA LEU A 3 -11.91 -16.48 -19.18
C LEU A 3 -11.94 -15.83 -20.58
N SER A 4 -12.96 -16.19 -21.40
CA SER A 4 -13.06 -15.75 -22.79
C SER A 4 -13.18 -14.23 -23.00
N ASN A 5 -13.46 -13.48 -21.93
CA ASN A 5 -13.61 -12.01 -21.96
C ASN A 5 -12.42 -11.26 -21.33
N VAL A 6 -11.40 -11.95 -20.85
CA VAL A 6 -10.19 -11.30 -20.35
C VAL A 6 -9.32 -10.98 -21.57
N THR A 7 -9.45 -9.77 -22.09
CA THR A 7 -8.58 -9.28 -23.16
C THR A 7 -7.21 -9.06 -22.56
N ALA A 8 -6.31 -10.01 -22.74
CA ALA A 8 -4.92 -9.85 -22.37
C ALA A 8 -4.35 -8.64 -23.12
N ILE A 9 -4.00 -7.60 -22.39
CA ILE A 9 -3.22 -6.48 -22.92
C ILE A 9 -1.80 -7.04 -23.09
N GLY A 10 -1.52 -7.74 -24.18
CA GLY A 10 -0.24 -8.32 -24.61
C GLY A 10 0.95 -8.29 -23.63
N GLU A 11 2.06 -8.87 -23.96
CA GLU A 11 3.30 -8.96 -23.15
C GLU A 11 3.92 -7.58 -22.82
N ARG A 12 3.23 -6.79 -21.97
CA ARG A 12 3.69 -5.46 -21.54
C ARG A 12 4.59 -5.52 -20.32
N PHE A 13 4.65 -6.66 -19.65
CA PHE A 13 5.34 -6.81 -18.38
C PHE A 13 6.29 -7.99 -18.43
N GLU A 14 7.50 -7.77 -17.91
CA GLU A 14 8.44 -8.82 -17.58
C GLU A 14 8.41 -9.03 -16.05
N ILE A 15 8.23 -10.28 -15.62
CA ILE A 15 8.23 -10.62 -14.20
C ILE A 15 9.56 -11.27 -13.85
N VAL A 16 10.22 -10.70 -12.84
CA VAL A 16 11.46 -11.22 -12.29
C VAL A 16 11.28 -11.55 -10.81
N ASN A 17 11.58 -12.78 -10.43
CA ASN A 17 11.62 -13.17 -9.03
C ASN A 17 12.90 -12.61 -8.40
N LEU A 18 12.76 -11.71 -7.42
CA LEU A 18 13.89 -11.06 -6.80
C LEU A 18 14.67 -12.02 -5.89
N ALA A 19 16.00 -11.93 -5.91
CA ALA A 19 16.88 -12.75 -5.07
C ALA A 19 16.68 -12.50 -3.55
N LEU A 20 16.07 -11.38 -3.18
CA LEU A 20 15.75 -11.02 -1.79
C LEU A 20 14.48 -11.68 -1.24
N ASN A 21 13.65 -12.29 -2.10
CA ASN A 21 12.41 -12.92 -1.66
C ASN A 21 12.70 -14.08 -0.69
N THR A 22 11.88 -14.16 0.35
CA THR A 22 11.95 -15.19 1.39
C THR A 22 10.63 -15.97 1.47
N PRO A 23 10.52 -17.04 2.25
CA PRO A 23 9.25 -17.71 2.52
C PRO A 23 8.25 -16.87 3.33
N ASN A 24 8.67 -15.71 3.87
CA ASN A 24 7.81 -14.80 4.62
C ASN A 24 7.11 -13.81 3.68
N SER A 25 6.29 -12.93 4.26
CA SER A 25 5.58 -11.91 3.49
C SER A 25 6.49 -10.73 3.16
N GLU A 26 6.65 -10.43 1.85
CA GLU A 26 7.26 -9.23 1.30
C GLU A 26 6.31 -8.60 0.29
N PHE A 27 6.03 -7.29 0.42
CA PHE A 27 5.16 -6.57 -0.52
C PHE A 27 5.29 -5.05 -0.41
N GLY A 28 4.58 -4.32 -1.28
CA GLY A 28 4.49 -2.87 -1.23
C GLY A 28 5.80 -2.16 -1.53
N GLY A 29 6.55 -2.68 -2.50
CA GLY A 29 7.85 -2.14 -2.89
C GLY A 29 7.75 -0.79 -3.57
N VAL A 30 8.64 0.14 -3.19
CA VAL A 30 8.79 1.46 -3.79
C VAL A 30 10.26 1.85 -3.88
N VAL A 31 10.61 2.55 -4.97
CA VAL A 31 11.96 3.11 -5.14
C VAL A 31 11.97 4.54 -4.63
N GLN A 32 12.89 4.84 -3.70
CA GLN A 32 13.13 6.18 -3.20
C GLN A 32 14.63 6.49 -3.23
N GLY A 33 15.03 7.42 -4.10
CA GLY A 33 16.45 7.64 -4.39
C GLY A 33 17.13 6.35 -4.86
N ASP A 34 18.25 6.01 -4.24
CA ASP A 34 19.01 4.80 -4.55
C ASP A 34 18.57 3.56 -3.74
N ASN A 35 17.42 3.62 -3.06
CA ASN A 35 16.94 2.54 -2.21
C ASN A 35 15.62 1.96 -2.73
N PHE A 36 15.50 0.64 -2.58
CA PHE A 36 14.23 -0.08 -2.68
C PHE A 36 13.69 -0.31 -1.26
N ILE A 37 12.49 0.18 -1.01
CA ILE A 37 11.82 0.13 0.30
C ILE A 37 10.58 -0.74 0.16
N PHE A 38 10.36 -1.65 1.10
CA PHE A 38 9.23 -2.57 1.07
C PHE A 38 8.85 -3.01 2.48
N ALA A 39 7.67 -3.60 2.61
CA ALA A 39 7.24 -4.23 3.84
C ALA A 39 7.76 -5.67 3.92
N ALA A 40 8.37 -6.04 5.03
CA ALA A 40 8.83 -7.40 5.26
C ALA A 40 8.75 -7.81 6.73
N VAL A 41 8.62 -9.11 6.96
CA VAL A 41 8.82 -9.73 8.27
C VAL A 41 10.32 -9.95 8.47
N LYS A 42 10.88 -9.42 9.55
CA LYS A 42 12.28 -9.69 9.90
C LYS A 42 12.49 -11.19 10.13
N LYS A 43 13.59 -11.73 9.61
CA LYS A 43 14.01 -13.13 9.82
C LYS A 43 13.85 -13.54 11.28
N LYS A 44 13.15 -14.66 11.49
CA LYS A 44 12.84 -15.36 12.74
C LYS A 44 12.79 -14.49 14.00
N PRO A 45 11.62 -14.34 14.62
CA PRO A 45 11.54 -13.68 15.92
C PRO A 45 12.47 -14.43 16.90
N ASN A 46 13.22 -13.66 17.69
CA ASN A 46 13.90 -14.24 18.85
C ASN A 46 12.86 -14.77 19.86
N LEU A 47 13.24 -15.65 20.78
CA LEU A 47 12.32 -16.21 21.80
C LEU A 47 11.51 -15.16 22.58
N PHE A 48 11.96 -13.90 22.60
CA PHE A 48 11.33 -12.77 23.31
C PHE A 48 10.61 -11.79 22.38
N ASP A 49 10.65 -11.98 21.05
CA ASP A 49 9.95 -11.10 20.12
C ASP A 49 8.46 -11.48 20.10
N LYS A 50 7.61 -10.44 20.14
CA LYS A 50 6.17 -10.64 19.98
C LYS A 50 5.87 -11.10 18.57
N THR A 51 5.16 -12.21 18.44
CA THR A 51 4.64 -12.71 17.16
C THR A 51 3.19 -12.27 16.97
N TYR A 52 2.79 -12.13 15.72
CA TYR A 52 1.42 -11.91 15.35
C TYR A 52 0.66 -13.24 15.48
N LYS A 53 -0.35 -13.26 16.34
CA LYS A 53 -1.03 -14.50 16.76
C LYS A 53 -1.73 -15.26 15.64
N TRP A 54 -2.03 -14.59 14.53
CA TRP A 54 -2.80 -15.17 13.44
C TRP A 54 -1.98 -16.09 12.54
N ASN A 55 -0.72 -15.74 12.29
CA ASN A 55 0.18 -16.52 11.43
C ASN A 55 1.49 -16.95 12.11
N ASN A 56 1.68 -16.61 13.40
CA ASN A 56 2.89 -16.85 14.17
C ASN A 56 4.18 -16.24 13.59
N GLU A 57 4.04 -15.27 12.69
CA GLU A 57 5.16 -14.50 12.13
C GLU A 57 5.45 -13.25 12.96
N GLY A 58 6.59 -12.63 12.70
CA GLY A 58 6.89 -11.30 13.23
C GLY A 58 5.97 -10.23 12.65
N TYR A 59 5.98 -9.04 13.27
CA TYR A 59 5.30 -7.88 12.70
C TYR A 59 6.05 -7.37 11.46
N LEU A 60 5.29 -6.96 10.44
CA LEU A 60 5.82 -6.29 9.25
C LEU A 60 6.49 -4.97 9.63
N ASN A 61 7.61 -4.69 9.01
CA ASN A 61 8.30 -3.41 9.14
C ASN A 61 8.68 -2.89 7.76
N LEU A 62 8.79 -1.57 7.62
CA LEU A 62 9.40 -0.99 6.44
C LEU A 62 10.91 -1.24 6.51
N VAL A 63 11.41 -1.90 5.49
CA VAL A 63 12.82 -2.24 5.32
C VAL A 63 13.35 -1.65 4.02
N SER A 64 14.65 -1.53 3.92
CA SER A 64 15.31 -0.99 2.73
C SER A 64 16.54 -1.79 2.34
N ILE A 65 16.83 -1.74 1.04
CA ILE A 65 18.04 -2.27 0.43
C ILE A 65 18.50 -1.30 -0.66
N PRO A 66 19.80 -1.05 -0.86
CA PRO A 66 20.26 -0.31 -2.01
C PRO A 66 19.79 -0.94 -3.33
N LEU A 67 19.24 -0.15 -4.24
CA LEU A 67 18.64 -0.63 -5.49
C LEU A 67 19.61 -1.49 -6.31
N LYS A 68 20.90 -1.15 -6.30
CA LYS A 68 21.97 -1.93 -6.96
C LYS A 68 22.11 -3.37 -6.42
N ASN A 69 21.60 -3.63 -5.22
CA ASN A 69 21.72 -4.92 -4.54
C ASN A 69 20.41 -5.74 -4.57
N ILE A 70 19.36 -5.26 -5.24
CA ILE A 70 18.03 -5.90 -5.22
C ILE A 70 18.05 -7.35 -5.74
N ASN A 71 18.96 -7.67 -6.68
CA ASN A 71 19.14 -9.00 -7.25
C ASN A 71 20.41 -9.70 -6.73
N THR A 72 21.06 -9.17 -5.70
CA THR A 72 22.25 -9.78 -5.13
C THR A 72 21.83 -10.77 -4.05
N LYS A 73 22.27 -12.04 -4.21
CA LYS A 73 22.04 -13.09 -3.21
C LYS A 73 22.73 -12.71 -1.90
N ASP A 74 22.07 -12.99 -0.77
CA ASP A 74 22.56 -12.67 0.59
C ASP A 74 22.70 -11.17 0.92
N SER A 75 22.01 -10.33 0.19
CA SER A 75 21.96 -8.90 0.50
C SER A 75 21.34 -8.65 1.89
N ILE A 76 21.97 -7.75 2.64
CA ILE A 76 21.51 -7.38 3.98
C ILE A 76 20.39 -6.35 3.85
N VAL A 77 19.19 -6.74 4.26
CA VAL A 77 18.04 -5.86 4.39
C VAL A 77 18.07 -5.18 5.76
N SER A 78 17.95 -3.88 5.80
CA SER A 78 17.94 -3.08 7.04
C SER A 78 16.58 -2.43 7.29
N TYR A 79 16.30 -2.03 8.54
CA TYR A 79 15.13 -1.20 8.80
C TYR A 79 15.27 0.13 8.05
N PHE A 80 14.20 0.53 7.36
CA PHE A 80 14.17 1.79 6.62
C PHE A 80 14.38 3.00 7.55
N SER A 81 13.67 3.03 8.68
CA SER A 81 13.87 4.04 9.72
C SER A 81 13.62 3.42 11.10
N LYS A 82 14.51 3.70 12.03
CA LYS A 82 14.36 3.27 13.44
C LYS A 82 13.30 4.11 14.16
N GLU A 83 13.17 5.36 13.77
CA GLU A 83 12.26 6.34 14.36
C GLU A 83 10.79 6.01 14.02
N LEU A 84 10.56 5.43 12.85
CA LEU A 84 9.21 5.02 12.41
C LEU A 84 8.78 3.68 13.02
N LYS A 85 9.72 2.88 13.49
CA LYS A 85 9.41 1.55 13.97
C LYS A 85 8.47 1.57 15.18
N SER A 86 7.39 0.81 15.09
CA SER A 86 6.48 0.55 16.20
C SER A 86 6.41 -0.95 16.54
N PRO A 87 5.76 -1.35 17.63
CA PRO A 87 5.49 -2.75 17.91
C PRO A 87 4.31 -3.33 17.13
N MET A 88 3.94 -2.70 16.01
CA MET A 88 2.79 -3.04 15.17
C MET A 88 3.26 -3.25 13.72
N HIS A 89 2.35 -3.61 12.81
CA HIS A 89 2.65 -3.69 11.39
C HIS A 89 2.82 -2.30 10.78
N GLU A 90 3.90 -2.11 10.02
CA GLU A 90 4.10 -1.00 9.08
C GLU A 90 4.27 -1.56 7.68
N SER A 91 3.60 -0.94 6.70
CA SER A 91 3.66 -1.37 5.30
C SER A 91 3.39 -0.21 4.32
N ASN A 92 3.51 -0.50 3.04
CA ASN A 92 3.11 0.35 1.92
C ASN A 92 3.41 1.83 2.12
N ALA A 93 4.62 2.22 1.78
CA ALA A 93 5.02 3.62 1.79
C ALA A 93 4.93 4.23 0.40
N VAL A 94 4.56 5.51 0.33
CA VAL A 94 4.71 6.36 -0.85
C VAL A 94 5.36 7.68 -0.44
N PHE A 95 6.19 8.23 -1.31
CA PHE A 95 6.99 9.43 -1.04
C PHE A 95 6.61 10.54 -2.00
N THR A 96 6.70 11.79 -1.52
CA THR A 96 6.71 12.95 -2.41
C THR A 96 7.98 12.92 -3.27
N ARG A 97 7.93 13.59 -4.43
CA ARG A 97 9.04 13.61 -5.40
C ARG A 97 10.33 14.20 -4.82
N ASP A 98 10.21 15.15 -3.90
CA ASP A 98 11.35 15.73 -3.18
C ASP A 98 11.92 14.81 -2.08
N GLY A 99 11.25 13.68 -1.81
CA GLY A 99 11.64 12.70 -0.81
C GLY A 99 11.51 13.15 0.63
N LYS A 100 10.86 14.29 0.90
CA LYS A 100 10.77 14.88 2.25
C LYS A 100 9.51 14.53 3.02
N THR A 101 8.48 14.04 2.33
CA THR A 101 7.24 13.58 2.94
C THR A 101 6.99 12.14 2.53
N MET A 102 6.52 11.33 3.46
CA MET A 102 6.01 9.99 3.17
C MET A 102 4.63 9.78 3.78
N TYR A 103 3.85 8.96 3.12
CA TYR A 103 2.63 8.36 3.64
C TYR A 103 2.87 6.86 3.76
N PHE A 104 2.43 6.26 4.86
CA PHE A 104 2.62 4.83 5.07
C PHE A 104 1.49 4.22 5.90
N THR A 105 1.29 2.95 5.73
CA THR A 105 0.27 2.16 6.45
C THR A 105 0.83 1.65 7.77
N ARG A 106 0.05 1.77 8.85
CA ARG A 106 0.35 1.22 10.17
C ARG A 106 -0.96 0.86 10.88
N ASN A 107 -0.96 -0.15 11.75
CA ASN A 107 -2.07 -0.31 12.67
C ASN A 107 -2.28 0.97 13.51
N ASN A 108 -3.50 1.18 13.98
CA ASN A 108 -3.82 2.31 14.86
C ASN A 108 -2.92 2.29 16.11
N TYR A 109 -1.82 3.02 16.03
CA TYR A 109 -0.82 3.14 17.09
C TYR A 109 -0.23 4.56 17.10
N SER A 110 -0.50 5.28 18.17
CA SER A 110 -0.05 6.66 18.34
C SER A 110 0.32 6.91 19.81
N ASN A 111 1.34 7.72 20.05
CA ASN A 111 1.79 8.11 21.40
C ASN A 111 2.01 6.91 22.35
N GLY A 112 2.59 5.83 21.82
CA GLY A 112 2.87 4.63 22.61
C GLY A 112 1.65 3.76 22.93
N LYS A 113 0.47 4.09 22.40
CA LYS A 113 -0.79 3.39 22.67
C LYS A 113 -1.39 2.80 21.40
N ARG A 114 -1.91 1.58 21.52
CA ARG A 114 -2.69 0.91 20.49
C ARG A 114 -4.15 1.36 20.57
N GLY A 115 -4.64 1.99 19.48
CA GLY A 115 -6.06 2.27 19.32
C GLY A 115 -6.85 1.02 18.92
N LYS A 116 -8.14 1.01 19.27
CA LYS A 116 -9.06 -0.08 18.96
C LYS A 116 -10.44 0.50 18.69
N ASP A 117 -11.20 -0.20 17.84
CA ASP A 117 -12.64 0.05 17.64
C ASP A 117 -13.49 -0.48 18.81
N THR A 118 -14.81 -0.34 18.67
CA THR A 118 -15.81 -0.85 19.62
C THR A 118 -15.76 -2.36 19.79
N ASN A 119 -15.27 -3.11 18.79
CA ASN A 119 -15.09 -4.56 18.79
C ASN A 119 -13.70 -5.00 19.30
N LYS A 120 -12.87 -4.06 19.80
CA LYS A 120 -11.50 -4.28 20.27
C LYS A 120 -10.51 -4.66 19.14
N ILE A 121 -10.85 -4.39 17.88
CA ILE A 121 -9.99 -4.56 16.72
C ILE A 121 -9.09 -3.32 16.57
N SER A 122 -7.83 -3.51 16.22
CA SER A 122 -6.91 -2.42 15.89
C SER A 122 -6.87 -2.26 14.38
N ASN A 123 -7.71 -1.41 13.86
CA ASN A 123 -7.79 -1.11 12.44
C ASN A 123 -6.50 -0.47 11.93
N ILE A 124 -6.29 -0.58 10.62
CA ILE A 124 -5.12 -0.05 9.94
C ILE A 124 -5.39 1.41 9.57
N GLN A 125 -4.36 2.24 9.61
CA GLN A 125 -4.46 3.67 9.33
C GLN A 125 -3.28 4.14 8.48
N ILE A 126 -3.46 5.24 7.76
CA ILE A 126 -2.39 5.92 7.06
C ILE A 126 -1.83 7.03 7.94
N TYR A 127 -0.51 7.05 8.03
CA TYR A 127 0.27 8.07 8.70
C TYR A 127 1.10 8.85 7.70
N ARG A 128 1.33 10.12 8.00
CA ARG A 128 2.26 10.99 7.32
C ARG A 128 3.49 11.21 8.20
N ALA A 129 4.68 11.20 7.59
CA ALA A 129 5.93 11.55 8.27
C ALA A 129 6.74 12.53 7.41
N GLU A 130 7.64 13.28 8.04
CA GLU A 130 8.52 14.24 7.40
C GLU A 130 9.99 13.88 7.63
N LEU A 131 10.80 14.08 6.61
CA LEU A 131 12.25 13.92 6.69
C LEU A 131 12.88 15.24 7.12
N LEU A 132 13.41 15.31 8.35
CA LEU A 132 14.13 16.45 8.88
C LEU A 132 15.49 16.01 9.42
N ASN A 133 16.57 16.64 8.96
CA ASN A 133 17.94 16.31 9.37
C ASN A 133 18.24 14.79 9.26
N ASP A 134 17.92 14.21 8.11
CA ASP A 134 18.09 12.79 7.78
C ASP A 134 17.33 11.81 8.71
N LYS A 135 16.31 12.31 9.42
CA LYS A 135 15.45 11.49 10.28
C LYS A 135 13.98 11.67 9.92
N TRP A 136 13.25 10.58 9.86
CA TRP A 136 11.80 10.59 9.72
C TRP A 136 11.15 10.96 11.04
N THR A 137 10.47 12.08 11.06
CA THR A 137 9.87 12.69 12.27
C THR A 137 8.44 13.16 11.98
N ASN A 138 7.82 13.85 12.92
CA ASN A 138 6.49 14.44 12.79
C ASN A 138 5.45 13.43 12.28
N VAL A 139 5.46 12.22 12.87
CA VAL A 139 4.51 11.17 12.49
C VAL A 139 3.12 11.58 12.93
N MET A 140 2.23 11.80 11.94
CA MET A 140 0.85 12.25 12.16
C MET A 140 -0.14 11.28 11.55
N SER A 141 -1.24 11.01 12.27
CA SER A 141 -2.42 10.33 11.71
C SER A 141 -3.15 11.27 10.77
N LEU A 142 -3.62 10.77 9.63
CA LEU A 142 -4.40 11.60 8.71
C LEU A 142 -5.80 11.90 9.27
N PRO A 143 -6.40 13.07 8.95
CA PRO A 143 -7.64 13.52 9.58
C PRO A 143 -8.87 12.67 9.26
N PHE A 144 -8.83 11.89 8.19
CA PHE A 144 -9.90 10.98 7.78
C PHE A 144 -9.71 9.53 8.29
N ASN A 145 -8.67 9.26 9.07
CA ASN A 145 -8.56 8.00 9.79
C ASN A 145 -9.63 7.93 10.91
N SER A 146 -10.04 6.71 11.23
CA SER A 146 -10.97 6.44 12.33
C SER A 146 -10.56 5.16 13.06
N PRO A 147 -10.82 5.02 14.36
CA PRO A 147 -10.70 3.74 15.02
C PRO A 147 -11.68 2.68 14.49
N GLU A 148 -12.80 3.09 13.87
CA GLU A 148 -13.91 2.20 13.50
C GLU A 148 -13.78 1.54 12.13
N TYR A 149 -12.83 1.99 11.30
CA TYR A 149 -12.56 1.42 9.98
C TYR A 149 -11.07 1.49 9.62
N SER A 150 -10.68 0.76 8.61
CA SER A 150 -9.31 0.76 8.09
C SER A 150 -9.14 1.74 6.94
N VAL A 151 -7.96 2.37 6.88
CA VAL A 151 -7.47 3.19 5.78
C VAL A 151 -6.05 2.74 5.49
N GLU A 152 -5.79 2.23 4.27
CA GLU A 152 -4.53 1.55 3.97
C GLU A 152 -4.03 1.77 2.53
N HIS A 153 -2.79 1.37 2.26
CA HIS A 153 -2.19 1.35 0.94
C HIS A 153 -2.20 2.71 0.23
N PRO A 154 -1.49 3.73 0.76
CA PRO A 154 -1.46 5.05 0.15
C PRO A 154 -0.73 5.06 -1.20
N ALA A 155 -1.24 5.85 -2.15
CA ALA A 155 -0.59 6.17 -3.42
C ALA A 155 -0.82 7.63 -3.78
N LEU A 156 0.22 8.32 -4.29
CA LEU A 156 0.12 9.71 -4.72
C LEU A 156 -0.09 9.80 -6.23
N SER A 157 -0.89 10.78 -6.65
CA SER A 157 -0.91 11.20 -8.05
C SER A 157 0.45 11.78 -8.47
N PRO A 158 0.78 11.78 -9.80
CA PRO A 158 2.05 12.34 -10.27
C PRO A 158 2.26 13.82 -9.93
N ASP A 159 1.21 14.60 -9.76
CA ASP A 159 1.25 16.01 -9.34
C ASP A 159 1.23 16.20 -7.82
N GLU A 160 1.12 15.09 -7.06
CA GLU A 160 1.09 15.04 -5.60
C GLU A 160 -0.12 15.75 -4.95
N LYS A 161 -1.14 16.08 -5.75
CA LYS A 161 -2.34 16.78 -5.28
C LYS A 161 -3.48 15.84 -4.89
N THR A 162 -3.34 14.54 -5.17
CA THR A 162 -4.34 13.53 -4.82
C THR A 162 -3.67 12.35 -4.14
N LEU A 163 -4.19 11.97 -2.99
CA LEU A 163 -3.82 10.74 -2.30
C LEU A 163 -4.94 9.71 -2.51
N TYR A 164 -4.57 8.57 -3.09
CA TYR A 164 -5.41 7.40 -3.24
C TYR A 164 -5.13 6.41 -2.12
N PHE A 165 -6.15 5.67 -1.71
CA PHE A 165 -6.01 4.66 -0.65
C PHE A 165 -7.16 3.66 -0.71
N SER A 166 -7.01 2.54 -0.03
CA SER A 166 -8.06 1.54 0.15
C SER A 166 -8.69 1.68 1.54
N SER A 167 -10.02 1.53 1.65
CA SER A 167 -10.73 1.67 2.91
C SER A 167 -12.08 0.96 2.91
N ASP A 168 -12.51 0.49 4.08
CA ASP A 168 -13.86 0.02 4.40
C ASP A 168 -14.69 1.10 5.14
N MET A 169 -14.32 2.39 4.96
CA MET A 169 -15.02 3.52 5.57
C MET A 169 -16.48 3.63 5.08
N PRO A 170 -17.33 4.37 5.79
CA PRO A 170 -18.69 4.66 5.33
C PRO A 170 -18.71 5.24 3.92
N GLY A 171 -19.57 4.71 3.05
CA GLY A 171 -19.62 5.03 1.63
C GLY A 171 -18.90 4.01 0.73
N SER A 172 -18.33 2.95 1.29
CA SER A 172 -17.84 1.82 0.51
C SER A 172 -18.99 1.04 -0.14
N ILE A 173 -18.78 0.61 -1.38
CA ILE A 173 -19.66 -0.26 -2.16
C ILE A 173 -19.44 -1.72 -1.73
N GLY A 174 -18.18 -2.07 -1.46
CA GLY A 174 -17.74 -3.39 -1.07
C GLY A 174 -17.17 -3.50 0.33
N SER A 175 -16.28 -4.48 0.52
CA SER A 175 -15.60 -4.66 1.80
C SER A 175 -14.40 -3.74 1.96
N PHE A 176 -13.71 -3.43 0.87
CA PHE A 176 -12.65 -2.43 0.76
C PHE A 176 -12.73 -1.80 -0.63
N ASP A 177 -12.81 -0.51 -0.69
CA ASP A 177 -12.89 0.27 -1.92
C ASP A 177 -11.71 1.20 -2.06
N ILE A 178 -11.38 1.59 -3.30
CA ILE A 178 -10.42 2.66 -3.55
C ILE A 178 -11.14 4.01 -3.42
N PHE A 179 -10.55 4.87 -2.60
CA PHE A 179 -10.95 6.27 -2.39
C PHE A 179 -9.84 7.20 -2.84
N SER A 180 -10.18 8.46 -3.05
CA SER A 180 -9.23 9.54 -3.25
C SER A 180 -9.55 10.72 -2.35
N VAL A 181 -8.53 11.52 -2.02
CA VAL A 181 -8.65 12.76 -1.27
C VAL A 181 -7.68 13.79 -1.85
N SER A 182 -8.11 15.05 -1.97
CA SER A 182 -7.20 16.13 -2.36
C SER A 182 -6.21 16.44 -1.25
N VAL A 183 -4.98 16.78 -1.63
CA VAL A 183 -3.87 17.11 -0.72
C VAL A 183 -3.32 18.50 -1.09
N ASP A 184 -3.24 19.37 -0.09
CA ASP A 184 -2.56 20.67 -0.18
C ASP A 184 -1.77 20.89 1.12
N GLY A 185 -0.49 20.53 1.08
CA GLY A 185 0.40 20.56 2.24
C GLY A 185 -0.09 19.64 3.38
N LEU A 186 -0.61 20.23 4.45
CA LEU A 186 -1.21 19.54 5.59
C LEU A 186 -2.75 19.51 5.56
N THR A 187 -3.33 20.11 4.53
CA THR A 187 -4.80 20.17 4.35
C THR A 187 -5.25 19.03 3.44
N TYR A 188 -6.30 18.35 3.86
CA TYR A 188 -6.91 17.26 3.13
C TYR A 188 -8.38 17.57 2.88
N GLY A 189 -8.85 17.23 1.69
CA GLY A 189 -10.26 17.32 1.36
C GLY A 189 -11.11 16.24 2.03
N VAL A 190 -12.31 16.03 1.50
CA VAL A 190 -13.19 14.94 1.91
C VAL A 190 -12.89 13.72 1.05
N PRO A 191 -12.67 12.53 1.64
CA PRO A 191 -12.51 11.30 0.87
C PRO A 191 -13.71 11.03 -0.04
N THR A 192 -13.42 10.66 -1.28
CA THR A 192 -14.42 10.34 -2.30
C THR A 192 -14.17 8.93 -2.82
N ASN A 193 -15.21 8.09 -2.80
CA ASN A 193 -15.21 6.76 -3.43
C ASN A 193 -15.07 6.89 -4.94
N LEU A 194 -14.23 6.08 -5.59
CA LEU A 194 -13.98 6.17 -7.03
C LEU A 194 -15.11 5.61 -7.90
N GLY A 195 -16.14 5.01 -7.31
CA GLY A 195 -17.33 4.50 -7.98
C GLY A 195 -17.14 3.17 -8.69
N GLU A 196 -18.21 2.71 -9.36
CA GLU A 196 -18.36 1.36 -9.91
C GLU A 196 -17.45 1.03 -11.11
N ASN A 197 -16.79 2.01 -11.72
CA ASN A 197 -15.77 1.73 -12.74
C ASN A 197 -14.50 1.10 -12.13
N ILE A 198 -14.27 1.31 -10.83
CA ILE A 198 -13.12 0.85 -10.07
C ILE A 198 -13.56 -0.17 -9.02
N ASN A 199 -14.53 0.22 -8.18
CA ASN A 199 -14.94 -0.50 -6.99
C ASN A 199 -16.06 -1.49 -7.27
N THR A 200 -16.05 -2.60 -6.54
CA THR A 200 -17.01 -3.69 -6.65
C THR A 200 -17.59 -4.04 -5.28
N PRO A 201 -18.64 -4.89 -5.18
CA PRO A 201 -19.09 -5.41 -3.88
C PRO A 201 -18.07 -6.30 -3.15
N LYS A 202 -16.84 -6.43 -3.64
CA LYS A 202 -15.78 -7.24 -3.05
C LYS A 202 -14.69 -6.35 -2.46
N ARG A 203 -13.44 -6.54 -2.88
CA ARG A 203 -12.28 -5.86 -2.30
C ARG A 203 -11.38 -5.33 -3.38
N GLU A 204 -11.09 -4.03 -3.31
CA GLU A 204 -10.11 -3.31 -4.11
C GLU A 204 -9.02 -2.75 -3.19
N GLN A 205 -7.75 -3.06 -3.50
CA GLN A 205 -6.61 -2.71 -2.65
C GLN A 205 -5.37 -2.36 -3.47
N PHE A 206 -4.34 -1.87 -2.80
CA PHE A 206 -3.03 -1.56 -3.37
C PHE A 206 -3.09 -0.62 -4.58
N PRO A 207 -3.71 0.56 -4.47
CA PRO A 207 -3.69 1.53 -5.57
C PRO A 207 -2.25 1.97 -5.86
N PHE A 208 -1.99 2.20 -7.14
CA PHE A 208 -0.76 2.82 -7.64
C PHE A 208 -1.09 3.70 -8.84
N VAL A 209 -0.57 4.91 -8.89
CA VAL A 209 -0.77 5.82 -10.03
C VAL A 209 0.53 5.97 -10.81
N SER A 210 0.48 5.60 -12.08
CA SER A 210 1.61 5.72 -12.98
C SER A 210 1.83 7.18 -13.42
N LYS A 211 3.03 7.47 -13.95
CA LYS A 211 3.35 8.80 -14.52
C LYS A 211 2.44 9.19 -15.69
N ASN A 212 1.79 8.22 -16.32
CA ASN A 212 0.86 8.42 -17.44
C ASN A 212 -0.58 8.58 -16.98
N ASN A 213 -0.84 8.87 -15.71
CA ASN A 213 -2.17 8.99 -15.13
C ASN A 213 -3.02 7.72 -15.31
N GLN A 214 -2.43 6.57 -15.04
CA GLN A 214 -3.15 5.30 -14.99
C GLN A 214 -3.18 4.81 -13.55
N LEU A 215 -4.37 4.46 -13.06
CA LEU A 215 -4.58 3.85 -11.77
C LEU A 215 -4.51 2.33 -11.91
N TYR A 216 -3.54 1.73 -11.24
CA TYR A 216 -3.42 0.27 -11.06
C TYR A 216 -3.92 -0.07 -9.66
N PHE A 217 -4.60 -1.20 -9.52
CA PHE A 217 -5.08 -1.69 -8.22
C PHE A 217 -5.35 -3.19 -8.29
N SER A 218 -5.42 -3.84 -7.14
CA SER A 218 -5.79 -5.25 -7.03
C SER A 218 -7.27 -5.39 -6.70
N SER A 219 -7.96 -6.33 -7.36
CA SER A 219 -9.37 -6.64 -7.08
C SER A 219 -9.63 -8.15 -7.10
N ASN A 220 -10.54 -8.61 -6.24
CA ASN A 220 -11.14 -9.95 -6.30
C ASN A 220 -12.62 -9.92 -6.68
N GLY A 221 -13.14 -8.77 -7.07
CA GLY A 221 -14.52 -8.58 -7.51
C GLY A 221 -14.69 -8.54 -9.03
N LEU A 222 -13.63 -8.16 -9.75
CA LEU A 222 -13.60 -8.17 -11.21
C LEU A 222 -13.20 -9.54 -11.76
N GLU A 223 -13.49 -9.80 -13.04
CA GLU A 223 -13.10 -11.06 -13.67
C GLU A 223 -11.58 -11.15 -13.85
N GLY A 224 -11.00 -12.26 -13.40
CA GLY A 224 -9.57 -12.47 -13.43
C GLY A 224 -9.17 -13.93 -13.28
N TYR A 225 -7.86 -14.17 -13.12
CA TYR A 225 -7.23 -15.49 -13.09
C TYR A 225 -7.13 -16.04 -11.68
N GLY A 226 -6.87 -15.17 -10.69
CA GLY A 226 -6.57 -15.54 -9.32
C GLY A 226 -7.58 -15.06 -8.28
N ALA A 227 -7.14 -15.02 -7.03
CA ALA A 227 -7.91 -14.48 -5.91
C ALA A 227 -7.89 -12.95 -5.91
N LEU A 228 -6.73 -12.34 -6.19
CA LEU A 228 -6.53 -10.92 -6.38
C LEU A 228 -5.75 -10.73 -7.67
N ASP A 229 -6.36 -10.11 -8.65
CA ASP A 229 -5.72 -9.74 -9.91
C ASP A 229 -5.47 -8.24 -9.97
N ILE A 230 -4.49 -7.83 -10.76
CA ILE A 230 -4.18 -6.41 -11.00
C ILE A 230 -5.00 -5.90 -12.19
N PHE A 231 -5.61 -4.74 -11.99
CA PHE A 231 -6.40 -4.03 -12.98
C PHE A 231 -5.82 -2.64 -13.22
N VAL A 232 -6.15 -2.05 -14.35
CA VAL A 232 -5.76 -0.70 -14.74
C VAL A 232 -6.95 0.09 -15.24
N SER A 233 -7.01 1.36 -14.90
CA SER A 233 -7.97 2.35 -15.36
C SER A 233 -7.26 3.65 -15.71
N ASP A 234 -7.66 4.29 -16.82
CA ASP A 234 -7.15 5.60 -17.20
C ASP A 234 -7.85 6.69 -16.38
N ILE A 235 -7.07 7.67 -15.94
CA ILE A 235 -7.57 8.83 -15.19
C ILE A 235 -7.69 10.03 -16.14
N HIS A 236 -8.91 10.55 -16.32
CA HIS A 236 -9.19 11.74 -17.13
C HIS A 236 -10.04 12.74 -16.34
N ASN A 237 -9.49 13.90 -16.01
CA ASN A 237 -10.23 14.99 -15.32
C ASN A 237 -11.01 14.48 -14.07
N ASN A 238 -10.36 13.73 -13.20
CA ASN A 238 -10.93 13.10 -12.00
C ASN A 238 -12.05 12.08 -12.27
N SER A 239 -12.18 11.60 -13.49
CA SER A 239 -13.01 10.43 -13.83
C SER A 239 -12.14 9.25 -14.22
N TYR A 240 -12.69 8.06 -14.09
CA TYR A 240 -11.97 6.79 -14.26
C TYR A 240 -12.64 5.97 -15.37
N SER A 241 -11.84 5.47 -16.31
CA SER A 241 -12.34 4.49 -17.26
C SER A 241 -12.73 3.19 -16.56
N LYS A 242 -13.58 2.38 -17.18
CA LYS A 242 -13.84 1.03 -16.68
C LYS A 242 -12.51 0.26 -16.58
N ALA A 243 -12.28 -0.38 -15.43
CA ALA A 243 -11.07 -1.12 -15.18
C ALA A 243 -10.90 -2.32 -16.11
N SER A 244 -9.68 -2.54 -16.58
CA SER A 244 -9.29 -3.66 -17.44
C SER A 244 -8.23 -4.51 -16.73
N ASN A 245 -8.33 -5.83 -16.84
CA ASN A 245 -7.33 -6.77 -16.31
C ASN A 245 -6.02 -6.59 -17.07
N VAL A 246 -4.89 -6.50 -16.35
CA VAL A 246 -3.58 -6.32 -17.01
C VAL A 246 -3.07 -7.59 -17.72
N GLY A 247 -3.69 -8.74 -17.43
CA GLY A 247 -3.41 -10.01 -18.10
C GLY A 247 -2.13 -10.69 -17.67
N LEU A 248 -1.79 -11.73 -18.39
CA LEU A 248 -0.54 -12.47 -18.20
C LEU A 248 0.67 -11.61 -18.62
N PRO A 249 1.85 -11.80 -18.02
CA PRO A 249 2.16 -12.77 -16.96
C PRO A 249 1.92 -12.23 -15.54
N VAL A 250 1.41 -11.00 -15.37
CA VAL A 250 1.22 -10.35 -14.06
C VAL A 250 0.14 -11.08 -13.25
N ASN A 251 -0.99 -11.35 -13.89
CA ASN A 251 -2.08 -12.10 -13.30
C ASN A 251 -1.99 -13.56 -13.74
N SER A 252 -2.08 -14.51 -12.80
CA SER A 252 -1.90 -15.95 -13.05
C SER A 252 -2.80 -16.80 -12.15
#